data_3cef305a2de01d38adb5285bdf40a085
#
_entry.id   3cef305a2de01d38adb5285bdf40a085
#
_cell.length_a   1.000
_cell.length_b   1.000
_cell.length_c   1.000
_cell.angle_alpha   90.00
_cell.angle_beta   90.00
_cell.angle_gamma   90.00
#
_symmetry.space_group_name_H-M   'P 1'
#
loop_
_entity.id
_entity.type
_entity.pdbx_description
1 polymer ?
#
loop_
_entity_poly.entity_id
_entity_poly.type
_entity_poly.pdbx_seq_one_letter_code
_entity_poly.pdbx_strand_id
1 'polypeptide(L)'
;TRRSSDLIGGVSIIGGILAAEQNVAFLVSLAFAVAASANLPSILYSLYWKRFNTRGSLWSIYGGLGSALILITFSPVVSGAETAMIPGADFAWFPLTNPGIVSIPVGFLLAIIGSLTESRRENREKQAEMEVRSMTGVGAEPPVDH
;
A
#
# COMPACT_ATOMS: atom_id res chain seq x y z
N THR A 1 18.65 -5.10 10.72
CA THR A 1 17.79 -3.99 11.17
C THR A 1 18.45 -2.61 11.00
N ARG A 2 19.71 -2.40 11.40
CA ARG A 2 20.40 -1.10 11.20
C ARG A 2 20.42 -0.64 9.74
N ARG A 3 20.74 -1.54 8.83
CA ARG A 3 20.85 -1.24 7.39
C ARG A 3 19.53 -0.76 6.75
N SER A 4 18.40 -1.31 7.17
CA SER A 4 17.09 -0.87 6.70
C SER A 4 16.69 0.51 7.27
N SER A 5 17.05 0.81 8.51
CA SER A 5 16.81 2.13 9.10
C SER A 5 17.62 3.23 8.41
N ASP A 6 18.88 2.94 8.05
CA ASP A 6 19.74 3.89 7.35
C ASP A 6 19.24 4.18 5.93
N LEU A 7 18.73 3.15 5.24
CA LEU A 7 18.10 3.31 3.92
C LEU A 7 16.83 4.15 4.00
N ILE A 8 15.96 3.87 4.97
CA ILE A 8 14.72 4.65 5.18
C ILE A 8 15.06 6.10 5.52
N GLY A 9 16.06 6.31 6.41
CA GLY A 9 16.53 7.65 6.74
C GLY A 9 17.08 8.40 5.52
N GLY A 10 17.91 7.76 4.70
CA GLY A 10 18.45 8.34 3.48
C GLY A 10 17.34 8.71 2.46
N VAL A 11 16.41 7.81 2.21
CA VAL A 11 15.26 8.06 1.31
C VAL A 11 14.40 9.21 1.85
N SER A 12 14.17 9.27 3.16
CA SER A 12 13.38 10.34 3.79
C SER A 12 14.04 11.71 3.65
N ILE A 13 15.36 11.79 3.80
CA ILE A 13 16.11 13.04 3.63
C ILE A 13 16.04 13.51 2.17
N ILE A 14 16.29 12.62 1.22
CA ILE A 14 16.19 12.95 -0.22
C ILE A 14 14.78 13.39 -0.58
N GLY A 15 13.77 12.64 -0.15
CA GLY A 15 12.36 12.98 -0.34
C GLY A 15 11.99 14.33 0.29
N GLY A 16 12.49 14.64 1.48
CA GLY A 16 12.27 15.91 2.16
C GLY A 16 12.87 17.10 1.41
N ILE A 17 14.07 16.95 0.85
CA ILE A 17 14.72 17.99 0.04
C ILE A 17 13.94 18.26 -1.25
N LEU A 18 13.52 17.21 -1.95
CA LEU A 18 12.74 17.32 -3.19
C LEU A 18 11.36 17.93 -2.95
N ALA A 19 10.79 17.70 -1.77
CA ALA A 19 9.47 18.17 -1.39
C ALA A 19 9.48 19.55 -0.68
N ALA A 20 10.64 20.16 -0.46
CA ALA A 20 10.78 21.36 0.37
C ALA A 20 9.98 22.57 -0.13
N GLU A 21 9.75 22.68 -1.42
CA GLU A 21 8.98 23.77 -2.04
C GLU A 21 7.50 23.44 -2.24
N GLN A 22 7.09 22.23 -1.89
CA GLN A 22 5.70 21.79 -2.07
C GLN A 22 4.82 22.21 -0.88
N ASN A 23 3.53 22.39 -1.15
CA ASN A 23 2.55 22.68 -0.12
C ASN A 23 2.41 21.47 0.83
N VAL A 24 2.61 21.70 2.14
CA VAL A 24 2.55 20.65 3.17
C VAL A 24 1.20 19.91 3.17
N ALA A 25 0.08 20.63 3.00
CA ALA A 25 -1.25 20.01 2.95
C ALA A 25 -1.38 19.08 1.75
N PHE A 26 -0.78 19.44 0.61
CA PHE A 26 -0.75 18.60 -0.58
C PHE A 26 0.10 17.34 -0.37
N LEU A 27 1.28 17.46 0.25
CA LEU A 27 2.14 16.31 0.57
C LEU A 27 1.46 15.33 1.53
N VAL A 28 0.75 15.85 2.53
CA VAL A 28 -0.04 15.01 3.45
C VAL A 28 -1.15 14.27 2.70
N SER A 29 -1.89 14.96 1.83
CA SER A 29 -2.91 14.33 0.99
C SER A 29 -2.34 13.23 0.11
N LEU A 30 -1.17 13.46 -0.48
CA LEU A 30 -0.47 12.48 -1.31
C LEU A 30 -0.05 11.25 -0.49
N ALA A 31 0.49 11.46 0.71
CA ALA A 31 0.87 10.38 1.62
C ALA A 31 -0.34 9.51 2.02
N PHE A 32 -1.49 10.14 2.29
CA PHE A 32 -2.74 9.42 2.56
C PHE A 32 -3.22 8.64 1.34
N ALA A 33 -3.11 9.18 0.14
CA ALA A 33 -3.50 8.48 -1.08
C ALA A 33 -2.63 7.22 -1.30
N VAL A 34 -1.33 7.31 -1.06
CA VAL A 34 -0.39 6.17 -1.13
C VAL A 34 -0.73 5.13 -0.08
N ALA A 35 -0.92 5.55 1.17
CA ALA A 35 -1.27 4.66 2.28
C ALA A 35 -2.62 3.96 2.06
N ALA A 36 -3.62 4.70 1.57
CA ALA A 36 -4.94 4.15 1.24
C ALA A 36 -4.85 3.13 0.10
N SER A 37 -4.08 3.41 -0.94
CA SER A 37 -3.90 2.51 -2.07
C SER A 37 -3.32 1.16 -1.68
N ALA A 38 -2.42 1.14 -0.69
CA ALA A 38 -1.82 -0.07 -0.17
C ALA A 38 -2.73 -0.82 0.83
N ASN A 39 -3.30 -0.10 1.79
CA ASN A 39 -3.92 -0.73 2.96
C ASN A 39 -5.45 -0.88 2.85
N LEU A 40 -6.16 0.07 2.23
CA LEU A 40 -7.61 0.08 2.23
C LEU A 40 -8.23 -1.17 1.58
N PRO A 41 -7.77 -1.65 0.41
CA PRO A 41 -8.31 -2.88 -0.17
C PRO A 41 -8.04 -4.10 0.72
N SER A 42 -6.84 -4.19 1.31
CA SER A 42 -6.46 -5.30 2.19
C SER A 42 -7.34 -5.36 3.44
N ILE A 43 -7.58 -4.23 4.10
CA ILE A 43 -8.43 -4.13 5.29
C ILE A 43 -9.87 -4.47 4.95
N LEU A 44 -10.46 -3.84 3.94
CA LEU A 44 -11.86 -4.08 3.57
C LEU A 44 -12.11 -5.53 3.19
N TYR A 45 -11.26 -6.12 2.38
CA TYR A 45 -11.45 -7.52 1.99
C TYR A 45 -11.19 -8.49 3.13
N SER A 46 -10.30 -8.20 4.05
CA SER A 46 -10.10 -9.04 5.25
C SER A 46 -11.34 -9.08 6.15
N LEU A 47 -12.10 -7.98 6.21
CA LEU A 47 -13.31 -7.88 7.02
C LEU A 47 -14.56 -8.45 6.34
N TYR A 48 -14.72 -8.20 5.05
CA TYR A 48 -15.98 -8.50 4.34
C TYR A 48 -15.92 -9.68 3.39
N TRP A 49 -14.73 -10.13 2.98
CA TRP A 49 -14.58 -11.19 2.00
C TRP A 49 -13.93 -12.44 2.58
N LYS A 50 -14.71 -13.44 2.95
CA LYS A 50 -14.26 -14.71 3.55
C LYS A 50 -13.27 -15.52 2.71
N ARG A 51 -13.11 -15.21 1.43
CA ARG A 51 -12.16 -15.88 0.52
C ARG A 51 -10.84 -15.12 0.35
N PHE A 52 -10.74 -13.98 1.03
CA PHE A 52 -9.51 -13.20 1.03
C PHE A 52 -8.41 -13.95 1.78
N ASN A 53 -7.21 -13.92 1.26
CA ASN A 53 -6.07 -14.68 1.76
C ASN A 53 -4.80 -13.83 1.84
N THR A 54 -3.74 -14.39 2.41
CA THR A 54 -2.44 -13.70 2.56
C THR A 54 -1.85 -13.28 1.23
N ARG A 55 -2.00 -14.07 0.17
CA ARG A 55 -1.55 -13.70 -1.18
C ARG A 55 -2.29 -12.48 -1.71
N GLY A 56 -3.61 -12.45 -1.57
CA GLY A 56 -4.43 -11.31 -1.93
C GLY A 56 -4.00 -10.04 -1.20
N SER A 57 -3.71 -10.16 0.11
CA SER A 57 -3.20 -9.05 0.92
C SER A 57 -1.85 -8.55 0.42
N LEU A 58 -0.90 -9.44 0.14
CA LEU A 58 0.41 -9.07 -0.39
C LEU A 58 0.30 -8.39 -1.76
N TRP A 59 -0.50 -8.94 -2.66
CA TRP A 59 -0.73 -8.36 -3.99
C TRP A 59 -1.41 -6.99 -3.90
N SER A 60 -2.35 -6.82 -2.97
CA SER A 60 -2.99 -5.54 -2.69
C SER A 60 -2.00 -4.49 -2.22
N ILE A 61 -1.20 -4.83 -1.20
CA ILE A 61 -0.26 -3.90 -0.58
C ILE A 61 0.85 -3.52 -1.56
N TYR A 62 1.55 -4.50 -2.11
CA TYR A 62 2.66 -4.21 -3.03
C TYR A 62 2.18 -3.61 -4.35
N GLY A 63 1.07 -4.10 -4.89
CA GLY A 63 0.52 -3.59 -6.13
C GLY A 63 -0.11 -2.21 -5.98
N GLY A 64 -0.84 -1.97 -4.89
CA GLY A 64 -1.41 -0.66 -4.57
C GLY A 64 -0.32 0.38 -4.33
N LEU A 65 0.69 0.03 -3.52
CA LEU A 65 1.84 0.90 -3.27
C LEU A 65 2.65 1.16 -4.56
N GLY A 66 2.97 0.09 -5.31
CA GLY A 66 3.74 0.20 -6.54
C GLY A 66 3.02 1.04 -7.60
N SER A 67 1.72 0.83 -7.80
CA SER A 67 0.93 1.64 -8.73
C SER A 67 0.86 3.11 -8.31
N ALA A 68 0.70 3.38 -7.01
CA ALA A 68 0.69 4.75 -6.51
C ALA A 68 2.02 5.45 -6.76
N LEU A 69 3.15 4.82 -6.45
CA LEU A 69 4.49 5.38 -6.67
C LEU A 69 4.78 5.62 -8.15
N ILE A 70 4.42 4.68 -9.04
CA ILE A 70 4.58 4.85 -10.48
C ILE A 70 3.75 6.03 -10.98
N LEU A 71 2.48 6.12 -10.59
CA LEU A 71 1.61 7.21 -11.01
C LEU A 71 2.08 8.57 -10.50
N ILE A 72 2.61 8.65 -9.26
CA ILE A 72 3.20 9.88 -8.72
C ILE A 72 4.41 10.30 -9.56
N THR A 73 5.30 9.37 -9.89
CA THR A 73 6.50 9.66 -10.67
C THR A 73 6.17 10.25 -12.04
N PHE A 74 5.09 9.79 -12.68
CA PHE A 74 4.63 10.29 -13.96
C PHE A 74 3.56 11.38 -13.84
N SER A 75 3.30 11.91 -12.66
CA SER A 75 2.32 12.97 -12.42
C SER A 75 2.95 14.36 -12.54
N PRO A 76 2.15 15.42 -12.75
CA PRO A 76 2.61 16.81 -12.76
C PRO A 76 3.29 17.26 -11.45
N VAL A 77 3.16 16.50 -10.37
CA VAL A 77 3.83 16.75 -9.08
C VAL A 77 5.34 16.65 -9.20
N VAL A 78 5.82 15.67 -9.96
CA VAL A 78 7.27 15.42 -10.13
C VAL A 78 7.84 16.20 -11.31
N SER A 79 7.10 16.31 -12.42
CA SER A 79 7.59 16.99 -13.62
C SER A 79 6.45 17.58 -14.45
N GLY A 80 6.75 18.58 -15.26
CA GLY A 80 5.80 19.16 -16.23
C GLY A 80 4.88 20.26 -15.69
N ALA A 81 4.97 20.65 -14.41
CA ALA A 81 4.29 21.81 -13.84
C ALA A 81 5.30 22.86 -13.37
N GLU A 82 4.87 24.13 -13.29
CA GLU A 82 5.72 25.21 -12.77
C GLU A 82 6.15 24.98 -11.30
N THR A 83 5.33 24.26 -10.55
CA THR A 83 5.57 23.87 -9.15
C THR A 83 6.03 22.42 -9.00
N ALA A 84 6.49 21.79 -10.09
CA ALA A 84 6.97 20.41 -10.05
C ALA A 84 8.27 20.27 -9.22
N MET A 85 8.48 19.10 -8.63
CA MET A 85 9.68 18.81 -7.85
C MET A 85 10.97 18.88 -8.69
N ILE A 86 10.88 18.64 -10.00
CA ILE A 86 12.00 18.73 -10.94
C ILE A 86 11.66 19.79 -12.00
N PRO A 87 12.08 21.05 -11.79
CA PRO A 87 11.86 22.12 -12.76
C PRO A 87 12.62 21.83 -14.07
N GLY A 88 11.95 22.03 -15.20
CA GLY A 88 12.56 21.87 -16.54
C GLY A 88 12.54 20.45 -17.10
N ALA A 89 12.05 19.47 -16.37
CA ALA A 89 11.73 18.15 -16.91
C ALA A 89 10.24 18.09 -17.29
N ASP A 90 9.91 17.41 -18.37
CA ASP A 90 8.54 17.18 -18.83
C ASP A 90 8.41 15.74 -19.28
N PHE A 91 8.16 14.84 -18.31
CA PHE A 91 7.84 13.44 -18.53
C PHE A 91 6.52 13.04 -17.87
N ALA A 92 5.70 14.02 -17.48
CA ALA A 92 4.39 13.77 -16.90
C ALA A 92 3.44 13.20 -17.96
N TRP A 93 3.18 11.92 -17.84
CA TRP A 93 2.21 11.22 -18.70
C TRP A 93 0.83 11.13 -18.05
N PHE A 94 0.78 11.18 -16.75
CA PHE A 94 -0.44 11.07 -15.96
C PHE A 94 -0.98 12.47 -15.60
N PRO A 95 -2.19 12.85 -16.03
CA PRO A 95 -2.66 14.24 -15.94
C PRO A 95 -3.17 14.64 -14.54
N LEU A 96 -3.31 13.69 -13.60
CA LEU A 96 -3.86 13.95 -12.29
C LEU A 96 -2.76 14.16 -11.24
N THR A 97 -2.93 15.17 -10.39
CA THR A 97 -2.03 15.46 -9.28
C THR A 97 -2.15 14.47 -8.13
N ASN A 98 -3.32 13.83 -7.97
CA ASN A 98 -3.55 12.82 -6.95
C ASN A 98 -3.77 11.44 -7.60
N PRO A 99 -2.84 10.50 -7.43
CA PRO A 99 -2.93 9.17 -8.06
C PRO A 99 -3.95 8.25 -7.38
N GLY A 100 -4.44 8.61 -6.18
CA GLY A 100 -5.33 7.77 -5.39
C GLY A 100 -6.58 7.29 -6.11
N ILE A 101 -7.13 8.13 -7.02
CA ILE A 101 -8.32 7.79 -7.81
C ILE A 101 -8.08 6.56 -8.69
N VAL A 102 -6.88 6.33 -9.17
CA VAL A 102 -6.52 5.18 -10.01
C VAL A 102 -5.85 4.08 -9.20
N SER A 103 -4.91 4.42 -8.31
CA SER A 103 -4.14 3.43 -7.56
C SER A 103 -4.97 2.65 -6.54
N ILE A 104 -6.02 3.26 -5.94
CA ILE A 104 -6.92 2.54 -5.01
C ILE A 104 -7.70 1.44 -5.75
N PRO A 105 -8.43 1.72 -6.85
CA PRO A 105 -9.08 0.66 -7.64
C PRO A 105 -8.12 -0.43 -8.13
N VAL A 106 -6.89 -0.06 -8.52
CA VAL A 106 -5.85 -1.04 -8.91
C VAL A 106 -5.50 -1.95 -7.75
N GLY A 107 -5.34 -1.41 -6.54
CA GLY A 107 -5.12 -2.20 -5.32
C GLY A 107 -6.25 -3.20 -5.05
N PHE A 108 -7.52 -2.79 -5.24
CA PHE A 108 -8.68 -3.68 -5.12
C PHE A 108 -8.66 -4.81 -6.17
N LEU A 109 -8.38 -4.51 -7.42
CA LEU A 109 -8.28 -5.51 -8.48
C LEU A 109 -7.16 -6.52 -8.21
N LEU A 110 -5.99 -6.05 -7.80
CA LEU A 110 -4.85 -6.92 -7.50
C LEU A 110 -5.12 -7.79 -6.27
N ALA A 111 -5.85 -7.29 -5.28
CA ALA A 111 -6.32 -8.08 -4.13
C ALA A 111 -7.20 -9.26 -4.58
N ILE A 112 -8.13 -9.03 -5.52
CA ILE A 112 -8.99 -10.07 -6.08
C ILE A 112 -8.14 -11.09 -6.84
N ILE A 113 -7.30 -10.64 -7.76
CA ILE A 113 -6.45 -11.51 -8.59
C ILE A 113 -5.54 -12.36 -7.69
N GLY A 114 -4.86 -11.75 -6.71
CA GLY A 114 -4.01 -12.45 -5.76
C GLY A 114 -4.76 -13.51 -4.96
N SER A 115 -5.97 -13.18 -4.48
CA SER A 115 -6.80 -14.11 -3.72
C SER A 115 -7.33 -15.28 -4.56
N LEU A 116 -7.62 -15.06 -5.83
CA LEU A 116 -8.09 -16.11 -6.73
C LEU A 116 -6.98 -17.05 -7.19
N THR A 117 -5.73 -16.61 -7.11
CA THR A 117 -4.55 -17.40 -7.54
C THR A 117 -4.14 -18.46 -6.51
N GLU A 118 -4.60 -18.35 -5.26
CA GLU A 118 -4.31 -19.33 -4.22
C GLU A 118 -5.27 -20.53 -4.23
N SER A 119 -4.75 -21.72 -3.91
CA SER A 119 -5.53 -22.94 -3.86
C SER A 119 -6.63 -22.89 -2.78
N ARG A 120 -7.86 -23.18 -3.17
CA ARG A 120 -9.05 -23.17 -2.28
C ARG A 120 -8.92 -24.10 -1.07
N ARG A 121 -8.12 -25.16 -1.17
CA ARG A 121 -8.04 -26.21 -0.15
C ARG A 121 -7.26 -25.74 1.06
N GLU A 122 -6.11 -25.16 0.85
CA GLU A 122 -5.22 -24.65 1.92
C GLU A 122 -5.86 -23.50 2.70
N ASN A 123 -6.62 -22.66 2.01
CA ASN A 123 -7.30 -21.52 2.63
C ASN A 123 -8.46 -21.93 3.54
N ARG A 124 -9.20 -23.00 3.19
CA ARG A 124 -10.30 -23.52 4.03
C ARG A 124 -9.81 -24.15 5.32
N GLU A 125 -8.72 -24.89 5.28
CA GLU A 125 -8.14 -25.52 6.46
C GLU A 125 -7.63 -24.47 7.46
N LYS A 126 -6.91 -23.47 6.98
CA LYS A 126 -6.43 -22.35 7.82
C LYS A 126 -7.57 -21.49 8.40
N GLN A 127 -8.62 -21.23 7.61
CA GLN A 127 -9.78 -20.48 8.09
C GLN A 127 -10.55 -21.25 9.17
N ALA A 128 -10.80 -22.54 8.99
CA ALA A 128 -11.45 -23.38 9.97
C ALA A 128 -10.64 -23.47 11.28
N GLU A 129 -9.32 -23.59 11.17
CA GLU A 129 -8.43 -23.58 12.32
C GLU A 129 -8.45 -22.25 13.07
N MET A 130 -8.40 -21.12 12.36
CA MET A 130 -8.49 -19.78 12.94
C MET A 130 -9.84 -19.52 13.61
N GLU A 131 -10.94 -19.98 13.00
CA GLU A 131 -12.29 -19.83 13.54
C GLU A 131 -12.43 -20.63 14.85
N VAL A 132 -11.94 -21.87 14.90
CA VAL A 132 -11.91 -22.69 16.11
C VAL A 132 -11.06 -22.04 17.20
N ARG A 133 -9.88 -21.55 16.87
CA ARG A 133 -8.99 -20.85 17.82
C ARG A 133 -9.62 -19.57 18.37
N SER A 134 -10.29 -18.79 17.54
CA SER A 134 -10.93 -17.54 17.96
C SER A 134 -12.12 -17.76 18.87
N MET A 135 -12.86 -18.87 18.69
CA MET A 135 -14.04 -19.20 19.50
C MET A 135 -13.69 -19.94 20.80
N THR A 136 -12.65 -20.77 20.78
CA THR A 136 -12.34 -21.69 21.91
C THR A 136 -11.15 -21.25 22.74
N GLY A 137 -10.32 -20.30 22.24
CA GLY A 137 -9.07 -19.91 22.86
C GLY A 137 -8.02 -21.02 22.88
N VAL A 138 -8.26 -22.16 22.24
CA VAL A 138 -7.33 -23.28 22.17
C VAL A 138 -6.14 -22.90 21.32
N GLY A 139 -4.94 -22.99 21.88
CA GLY A 139 -3.69 -22.61 21.22
C GLY A 139 -3.29 -21.15 21.37
N ALA A 140 -4.00 -20.36 22.19
CA ALA A 140 -3.47 -19.11 22.70
C ALA A 140 -2.39 -19.47 23.75
N GLU A 141 -1.13 -19.16 23.45
CA GLU A 141 -0.08 -19.28 24.46
C GLU A 141 -0.39 -18.33 25.62
N PRO A 142 -0.25 -18.79 26.89
CA PRO A 142 -0.39 -17.87 28.02
C PRO A 142 0.66 -16.74 27.88
N PRO A 143 0.34 -15.52 28.34
CA PRO A 143 1.30 -14.42 28.31
C PRO A 143 2.57 -14.85 29.02
N VAL A 144 3.70 -14.74 28.33
CA VAL A 144 5.01 -15.01 28.92
C VAL A 144 5.28 -13.84 29.87
N ASP A 145 5.18 -14.10 31.17
CA ASP A 145 5.56 -13.14 32.20
C ASP A 145 7.06 -12.87 32.07
N HIS A 146 7.42 -11.64 31.72
CA HIS A 146 8.77 -11.12 31.72
C HIS A 146 8.96 -10.16 32.89
#